data_c9132172904195a519de29177238bdac
#
_entry.id   c9132172904195a519de29177238bdac
#
_cell.length_a   1.000
_cell.length_b   1.000
_cell.length_c   1.000
_cell.angle_alpha   90.00
_cell.angle_beta   90.00
_cell.angle_gamma   90.00
#
_symmetry.space_group_name_H-M   'P 1'
#
loop_
_entity.id
_entity.type
_entity.pdbx_description
1 polymer ?
#
loop_
_entity_poly.entity_id
_entity_poly.type
_entity_poly.pdbx_seq_one_letter_code
_entity_poly.pdbx_strand_id
1 'polypeptide(L)'
;LIEVISSEGAVLFTHLFGNGSATSGNGSGTDDNNGGNGGNGGNGGNPRLPMFISQALFAQPGSIGSVLATYEVQDDGDIKLKLKARQLALGSYDVSVGGVIRGVLNVVISGGQTEGELEFENDPDPGQPLLNFAVLGQEILVSSSGNTLFSRTLTNP
;
A
#
# COMPACT_ATOMS: atom_id res chain seq x y z
N LEU A 1 12.21 15.76 -7.89
CA LEU A 1 12.49 14.41 -7.40
C LEU A 1 13.68 14.52 -6.45
N ILE A 2 13.47 14.30 -5.16
CA ILE A 2 14.56 14.25 -4.18
C ILE A 2 14.69 12.80 -3.77
N GLU A 3 15.80 12.18 -4.12
CA GLU A 3 16.17 10.83 -3.72
C GLU A 3 17.03 10.94 -2.46
N VAL A 4 16.53 10.40 -1.34
CA VAL A 4 17.32 10.30 -0.12
C VAL A 4 17.75 8.85 0.04
N ILE A 5 19.03 8.60 -0.13
CA ILE A 5 19.64 7.28 0.08
C ILE A 5 20.23 7.28 1.49
N SER A 6 19.73 6.38 2.36
CA SER A 6 20.35 6.14 3.65
C SER A 6 21.63 5.32 3.50
N SER A 7 22.55 5.43 4.45
CA SER A 7 23.82 4.70 4.47
C SER A 7 23.67 3.15 4.53
N GLU A 8 22.45 2.64 4.65
CA GLU A 8 22.08 1.22 4.67
C GLU A 8 21.30 0.78 3.42
N GLY A 9 21.26 1.59 2.34
CA GLY A 9 20.69 1.21 1.05
C GLY A 9 19.17 1.14 0.99
N ALA A 10 18.46 1.69 1.97
CA ALA A 10 17.01 1.82 1.92
C ALA A 10 16.63 3.09 1.17
N VAL A 11 15.93 2.96 0.04
CA VAL A 11 15.36 4.09 -0.71
C VAL A 11 14.01 4.43 -0.08
N LEU A 12 13.93 5.58 0.58
CA LEU A 12 12.70 6.14 1.12
C LEU A 12 12.16 7.15 0.12
N PHE A 13 11.08 6.81 -0.59
CA PHE A 13 10.34 7.79 -1.38
C PHE A 13 9.18 8.31 -0.54
N THR A 14 9.26 9.57 -0.15
CA THR A 14 8.11 10.29 0.41
C THR A 14 7.71 11.35 -0.60
N HIS A 15 6.57 11.21 -1.25
CA HIS A 15 5.98 12.27 -2.04
C HIS A 15 4.84 12.90 -1.26
N LEU A 16 5.12 14.09 -0.70
CA LEU A 16 4.11 14.93 -0.07
C LEU A 16 3.51 15.81 -1.16
N PHE A 17 2.28 15.57 -1.57
CA PHE A 17 1.55 16.53 -2.39
C PHE A 17 1.16 17.74 -1.55
N GLY A 18 1.61 18.90 -1.99
CA GLY A 18 1.42 20.15 -1.30
C GLY A 18 -0.07 20.50 -1.10
N ASN A 19 -0.31 20.98 0.10
CA ASN A 19 -1.58 21.54 0.54
C ASN A 19 -1.95 22.75 -0.33
N GLY A 20 -2.90 22.57 -1.24
CA GLY A 20 -3.51 23.68 -1.99
C GLY A 20 -4.36 24.52 -1.04
N SER A 21 -3.83 25.69 -0.68
CA SER A 21 -4.53 26.68 0.12
C SER A 21 -5.76 27.17 -0.66
N ALA A 22 -6.95 26.78 -0.23
CA ALA A 22 -8.19 27.36 -0.74
C ALA A 22 -8.35 28.76 -0.13
N THR A 23 -8.15 29.78 -0.95
CA THR A 23 -8.48 31.16 -0.63
C THR A 23 -10.00 31.30 -0.52
N SER A 24 -10.47 31.66 0.68
CA SER A 24 -11.84 32.10 0.91
C SER A 24 -12.12 33.39 0.15
N GLY A 25 -12.87 33.31 -0.92
CA GLY A 25 -13.50 34.44 -1.56
C GLY A 25 -14.76 34.81 -0.81
N ASN A 26 -14.72 35.93 -0.05
CA ASN A 26 -15.88 36.52 0.55
C ASN A 26 -16.67 37.30 -0.56
N GLY A 27 -17.78 36.74 -1.03
CA GLY A 27 -18.69 37.35 -1.95
C GLY A 27 -20.04 37.57 -1.25
N SER A 28 -20.25 38.80 -0.78
CA SER A 28 -21.57 39.30 -0.34
C SER A 28 -22.48 39.51 -1.56
N GLY A 29 -23.61 38.82 -1.60
CA GLY A 29 -24.65 39.02 -2.60
C GLY A 29 -25.96 38.52 -2.01
N THR A 30 -26.84 39.47 -1.73
CA THR A 30 -28.24 39.36 -1.29
C THR A 30 -29.11 38.83 -2.45
N ASP A 31 -30.18 38.18 -2.04
CA ASP A 31 -31.54 38.14 -2.60
C ASP A 31 -32.05 36.85 -3.26
N ASP A 32 -33.18 36.46 -2.66
CA ASP A 32 -34.41 35.89 -3.18
C ASP A 32 -34.59 34.37 -3.35
N ASN A 33 -35.31 33.88 -2.32
CA ASN A 33 -36.55 33.11 -2.38
C ASN A 33 -36.76 32.15 -3.59
N ASN A 34 -36.67 30.86 -3.39
CA ASN A 34 -37.74 29.93 -3.68
C ASN A 34 -37.49 28.51 -3.13
N GLY A 35 -38.54 27.96 -2.54
CA GLY A 35 -38.52 26.66 -1.88
C GLY A 35 -38.33 25.51 -2.85
N GLY A 36 -37.61 24.50 -2.36
CA GLY A 36 -37.39 23.22 -3.03
C GLY A 36 -36.82 22.21 -2.03
N ASN A 37 -37.75 21.46 -1.40
CA ASN A 37 -37.49 20.33 -0.55
C ASN A 37 -36.70 19.26 -1.33
N GLY A 38 -35.50 18.89 -0.88
CA GLY A 38 -34.70 17.84 -1.46
C GLY A 38 -33.57 17.49 -0.52
N GLY A 39 -33.90 16.92 0.65
CA GLY A 39 -32.92 16.38 1.57
C GLY A 39 -32.21 15.20 0.94
N ASN A 40 -31.03 15.40 0.37
CA ASN A 40 -30.06 14.34 0.16
C ASN A 40 -28.98 14.52 1.21
N GLY A 41 -29.15 13.81 2.34
CA GLY A 41 -28.12 13.69 3.35
C GLY A 41 -26.91 12.97 2.78
N GLY A 42 -26.09 13.72 2.05
CA GLY A 42 -24.76 13.27 1.66
C GLY A 42 -23.98 13.03 2.94
N ASN A 43 -23.79 11.77 3.28
CA ASN A 43 -22.91 11.35 4.34
C ASN A 43 -21.49 11.81 3.93
N GLY A 44 -21.11 12.99 4.37
CA GLY A 44 -19.79 13.58 4.12
C GLY A 44 -18.74 12.76 4.86
N GLY A 45 -18.43 11.60 4.31
CA GLY A 45 -17.25 10.86 4.71
C GLY A 45 -16.05 11.79 4.49
N ASN A 46 -15.31 12.08 5.56
CA ASN A 46 -14.08 12.82 5.46
C ASN A 46 -13.24 12.17 4.35
N PRO A 47 -12.88 12.88 3.26
CA PRO A 47 -12.05 12.30 2.23
C PRO A 47 -10.75 11.83 2.88
N ARG A 48 -10.44 10.54 2.74
CA ARG A 48 -9.16 10.02 3.20
C ARG A 48 -8.08 10.66 2.35
N LEU A 49 -7.09 11.23 3.02
CA LEU A 49 -5.94 11.77 2.29
C LEU A 49 -5.23 10.61 1.59
N PRO A 50 -4.89 10.75 0.30
CA PRO A 50 -4.11 9.74 -0.40
C PRO A 50 -2.79 9.52 0.32
N MET A 51 -2.39 8.26 0.44
CA MET A 51 -1.17 7.85 1.12
C MET A 51 -0.45 6.80 0.29
N PHE A 52 0.86 6.94 0.18
CA PHE A 52 1.72 5.99 -0.50
C PHE A 52 2.94 5.68 0.36
N ILE A 53 3.13 4.41 0.67
CA ILE A 53 4.27 3.90 1.42
C ILE A 53 4.90 2.78 0.62
N SER A 54 6.21 2.86 0.39
CA SER A 54 6.97 1.81 -0.28
C SER A 54 8.22 1.49 0.54
N GLN A 55 8.32 0.27 1.03
CA GLN A 55 9.39 -0.15 1.93
C GLN A 55 9.90 -1.55 1.56
N ALA A 56 11.23 -1.70 1.45
CA ALA A 56 11.85 -3.01 1.29
C ALA A 56 11.77 -3.80 2.61
N LEU A 57 11.44 -5.08 2.53
CA LEU A 57 11.51 -5.98 3.66
C LEU A 57 12.98 -6.32 3.97
N PHE A 58 13.31 -6.46 5.24
CA PHE A 58 14.63 -6.87 5.67
C PHE A 58 14.85 -8.37 5.41
N ALA A 59 15.90 -8.70 4.70
CA ALA A 59 16.30 -10.08 4.47
C ALA A 59 16.89 -10.70 5.75
N GLN A 60 16.47 -11.92 6.05
CA GLN A 60 17.12 -12.73 7.10
C GLN A 60 18.48 -13.24 6.62
N PRO A 61 19.43 -13.50 7.52
CA PRO A 61 20.74 -14.04 7.16
C PRO A 61 20.62 -15.28 6.27
N GLY A 62 21.29 -15.25 5.13
CA GLY A 62 21.27 -16.33 4.13
C GLY A 62 20.15 -16.25 3.10
N SER A 63 19.22 -15.31 3.24
CA SER A 63 18.18 -15.06 2.20
C SER A 63 18.80 -14.36 1.01
N ILE A 64 18.38 -14.77 -0.19
CA ILE A 64 18.81 -14.18 -1.48
C ILE A 64 17.61 -13.48 -2.09
N GLY A 65 17.87 -12.35 -2.78
CA GLY A 65 16.86 -11.55 -3.45
C GLY A 65 16.31 -10.44 -2.58
N SER A 66 15.18 -9.89 -2.98
CA SER A 66 14.54 -8.75 -2.31
C SER A 66 13.02 -8.85 -2.39
N VAL A 67 12.33 -8.27 -1.41
CA VAL A 67 10.89 -8.07 -1.41
C VAL A 67 10.60 -6.63 -1.08
N LEU A 68 9.79 -5.98 -1.92
CA LEU A 68 9.29 -4.63 -1.72
C LEU A 68 7.81 -4.70 -1.37
N ALA A 69 7.41 -4.07 -0.28
CA ALA A 69 6.00 -3.87 0.06
C ALA A 69 5.61 -2.43 -0.27
N THR A 70 4.51 -2.28 -0.99
CA THR A 70 3.90 -0.99 -1.30
C THR A 70 2.47 -0.99 -0.76
N TYR A 71 2.14 0.03 0.02
CA TYR A 71 0.81 0.26 0.56
C TYR A 71 0.30 1.60 0.06
N GLU A 72 -0.87 1.60 -0.55
CA GLU A 72 -1.48 2.76 -1.18
C GLU A 72 -2.91 2.94 -0.68
N VAL A 73 -3.28 4.17 -0.36
CA VAL A 73 -4.65 4.60 -0.12
C VAL A 73 -4.92 5.71 -1.13
N GLN A 74 -5.90 5.50 -1.99
CA GLN A 74 -6.30 6.45 -3.02
C GLN A 74 -7.37 7.41 -2.47
N ASP A 75 -7.60 8.51 -3.17
CA ASP A 75 -8.57 9.53 -2.79
C ASP A 75 -10.03 9.06 -2.92
N ASP A 76 -10.30 8.09 -3.80
CA ASP A 76 -11.59 7.42 -3.97
C ASP A 76 -11.90 6.38 -2.88
N GLY A 77 -10.91 6.06 -2.04
CA GLY A 77 -11.03 5.11 -0.95
C GLY A 77 -10.48 3.72 -1.26
N ASP A 78 -9.93 3.52 -2.44
CA ASP A 78 -9.26 2.27 -2.79
C ASP A 78 -7.98 2.10 -1.97
N ILE A 79 -7.79 0.89 -1.47
CA ILE A 79 -6.64 0.53 -0.65
C ILE A 79 -5.98 -0.70 -1.24
N LYS A 80 -4.67 -0.62 -1.46
CA LYS A 80 -3.86 -1.70 -2.03
C LYS A 80 -2.65 -2.01 -1.17
N LEU A 81 -2.36 -3.29 -1.02
CA LEU A 81 -1.07 -3.78 -0.54
C LEU A 81 -0.47 -4.68 -1.61
N LYS A 82 0.67 -4.28 -2.13
CA LYS A 82 1.42 -5.02 -3.15
C LYS A 82 2.77 -5.47 -2.60
N LEU A 83 3.09 -6.75 -2.77
CA LEU A 83 4.41 -7.29 -2.52
C LEU A 83 5.02 -7.69 -3.86
N LYS A 84 6.22 -7.18 -4.14
CA LYS A 84 7.00 -7.53 -5.33
C LYS A 84 8.32 -8.14 -4.92
N ALA A 85 8.51 -9.39 -5.33
CA ALA A 85 9.75 -10.14 -5.10
C ALA A 85 10.62 -10.15 -6.35
N ARG A 86 11.94 -10.07 -6.16
CA ARG A 86 12.93 -10.19 -7.23
C ARG A 86 14.10 -11.02 -6.77
N GLN A 87 14.63 -11.84 -7.68
CA GLN A 87 15.81 -12.69 -7.47
C GLN A 87 15.67 -13.72 -6.33
N LEU A 88 14.43 -14.05 -5.93
CA LEU A 88 14.16 -15.19 -5.06
C LEU A 88 14.24 -16.49 -5.86
N ALA A 89 14.44 -17.61 -5.18
CA ALA A 89 14.34 -18.92 -5.81
C ALA A 89 12.92 -19.15 -6.34
N LEU A 90 12.79 -19.96 -7.40
CA LEU A 90 11.48 -20.34 -7.92
C LEU A 90 10.69 -21.09 -6.86
N GLY A 91 9.40 -20.78 -6.74
CA GLY A 91 8.53 -21.46 -5.80
C GLY A 91 7.44 -20.57 -5.22
N SER A 92 6.75 -21.10 -4.22
CA SER A 92 5.67 -20.43 -3.51
C SER A 92 6.13 -20.05 -2.12
N TYR A 93 5.77 -18.84 -1.69
CA TYR A 93 6.14 -18.26 -0.41
C TYR A 93 4.88 -17.81 0.32
N ASP A 94 4.74 -18.21 1.58
CA ASP A 94 3.65 -17.73 2.42
C ASP A 94 3.89 -16.28 2.80
N VAL A 95 2.86 -15.46 2.64
CA VAL A 95 2.83 -14.07 3.08
C VAL A 95 1.91 -13.96 4.27
N SER A 96 2.46 -13.57 5.42
CA SER A 96 1.66 -13.26 6.61
C SER A 96 1.71 -11.79 6.96
N VAL A 97 0.59 -11.28 7.48
CA VAL A 97 0.46 -9.92 8.00
C VAL A 97 -0.17 -10.00 9.37
N GLY A 98 0.50 -9.43 10.37
CA GLY A 98 0.05 -9.51 11.76
C GLY A 98 -0.01 -10.94 12.30
N GLY A 99 0.91 -11.82 11.86
CA GLY A 99 1.00 -13.21 12.29
C GLY A 99 0.00 -14.17 11.63
N VAL A 100 -0.83 -13.69 10.67
CA VAL A 100 -1.80 -14.52 9.95
C VAL A 100 -1.40 -14.63 8.49
N ILE A 101 -1.35 -15.85 7.94
CA ILE A 101 -1.12 -16.07 6.50
C ILE A 101 -2.31 -15.47 5.74
N ARG A 102 -2.00 -14.53 4.82
CA ARG A 102 -2.98 -13.80 4.02
C ARG A 102 -2.98 -14.23 2.55
N GLY A 103 -1.85 -14.72 2.05
CA GLY A 103 -1.75 -15.15 0.67
C GLY A 103 -0.43 -15.88 0.38
N VAL A 104 -0.28 -16.23 -0.90
CA VAL A 104 0.90 -16.94 -1.41
C VAL A 104 1.52 -16.12 -2.54
N LEU A 105 2.79 -15.77 -2.38
CA LEU A 105 3.59 -15.10 -3.38
C LEU A 105 4.27 -16.16 -4.25
N ASN A 106 3.87 -16.26 -5.51
CA ASN A 106 4.46 -17.20 -6.45
C ASN A 106 5.58 -16.52 -7.24
N VAL A 107 6.79 -17.08 -7.16
CA VAL A 107 7.96 -16.61 -7.90
C VAL A 107 8.19 -17.49 -9.11
N VAL A 108 8.18 -16.86 -10.27
CA VAL A 108 8.34 -17.50 -11.58
C VAL A 108 9.45 -16.84 -12.39
N ILE A 109 9.85 -17.41 -13.52
CA ILE A 109 10.74 -16.76 -14.47
C ILE A 109 9.92 -15.82 -15.34
N SER A 110 10.28 -14.56 -15.35
CA SER A 110 9.70 -13.52 -16.20
C SER A 110 10.81 -12.67 -16.78
N GLY A 111 10.87 -12.55 -18.13
CA GLY A 111 11.89 -11.76 -18.80
C GLY A 111 13.35 -12.18 -18.52
N GLY A 112 13.59 -13.46 -18.17
CA GLY A 112 14.92 -13.98 -17.84
C GLY A 112 15.36 -13.74 -16.37
N GLN A 113 14.47 -13.20 -15.56
CA GLN A 113 14.69 -12.98 -14.11
C GLN A 113 13.60 -13.71 -13.31
N THR A 114 13.90 -14.02 -12.06
CA THR A 114 12.88 -14.54 -11.14
C THR A 114 12.14 -13.40 -10.49
N GLU A 115 10.82 -13.37 -10.71
CA GLU A 115 9.94 -12.34 -10.18
C GLU A 115 8.67 -12.96 -9.59
N GLY A 116 8.10 -12.32 -8.58
CA GLY A 116 6.81 -12.66 -8.02
C GLY A 116 6.06 -11.40 -7.61
N GLU A 117 4.74 -11.43 -7.73
CA GLU A 117 3.88 -10.35 -7.30
C GLU A 117 2.66 -10.92 -6.58
N LEU A 118 2.28 -10.29 -5.48
CA LEU A 118 1.05 -10.56 -4.75
C LEU A 118 0.42 -9.23 -4.39
N GLU A 119 -0.83 -9.04 -4.80
CA GLU A 119 -1.58 -7.82 -4.56
C GLU A 119 -2.87 -8.13 -3.81
N PHE A 120 -3.19 -7.31 -2.82
CA PHE A 120 -4.44 -7.31 -2.07
C PHE A 120 -5.12 -5.97 -2.28
N GLU A 121 -6.42 -5.98 -2.53
CA GLU A 121 -7.24 -4.78 -2.70
C GLU A 121 -8.50 -4.85 -1.82
N ASN A 122 -9.00 -3.70 -1.36
CA ASN A 122 -10.25 -3.66 -0.60
C ASN A 122 -11.50 -3.86 -1.49
N ASP A 123 -11.38 -3.62 -2.79
CA ASP A 123 -12.38 -3.92 -3.83
C ASP A 123 -11.69 -4.67 -4.99
N PRO A 124 -11.32 -5.97 -4.77
CA PRO A 124 -10.50 -6.70 -5.71
C PRO A 124 -11.29 -7.20 -6.92
N ASP A 125 -10.62 -7.27 -8.05
CA ASP A 125 -11.10 -7.98 -9.23
C ASP A 125 -11.32 -9.49 -8.93
N PRO A 126 -12.19 -10.18 -9.68
CA PRO A 126 -12.39 -11.61 -9.52
C PRO A 126 -11.08 -12.40 -9.57
N GLY A 127 -10.76 -13.10 -8.49
CA GLY A 127 -9.55 -13.92 -8.36
C GLY A 127 -8.39 -13.24 -7.64
N GLN A 128 -8.48 -11.96 -7.33
CA GLN A 128 -7.51 -11.27 -6.50
C GLN A 128 -7.84 -11.40 -5.00
N PRO A 129 -6.83 -11.43 -4.12
CA PRO A 129 -7.05 -11.49 -2.68
C PRO A 129 -7.66 -10.21 -2.11
N LEU A 130 -8.65 -10.37 -1.23
CA LEU A 130 -9.29 -9.25 -0.55
C LEU A 130 -8.41 -8.69 0.58
N LEU A 131 -8.24 -7.36 0.60
CA LEU A 131 -7.61 -6.62 1.70
C LEU A 131 -8.67 -6.26 2.77
N ASN A 132 -8.94 -7.17 3.69
CA ASN A 132 -9.87 -6.98 4.80
C ASN A 132 -9.20 -7.01 6.17
N PHE A 133 -7.92 -6.65 6.23
CA PHE A 133 -7.10 -6.66 7.45
C PHE A 133 -6.26 -5.39 7.56
N ALA A 134 -5.82 -5.05 8.77
CA ALA A 134 -4.93 -3.94 9.01
C ALA A 134 -3.53 -4.26 8.46
N VAL A 135 -2.87 -3.25 7.85
CA VAL A 135 -1.52 -3.36 7.28
C VAL A 135 -0.54 -2.49 8.07
N LEU A 136 -0.89 -1.21 8.30
CA LEU A 136 -0.01 -0.28 9.02
C LEU A 136 0.18 -0.71 10.47
N GLY A 137 1.42 -0.66 10.93
CA GLY A 137 1.82 -1.13 12.26
C GLY A 137 1.88 -2.65 12.39
N GLN A 138 1.56 -3.40 11.33
CA GLN A 138 1.64 -4.85 11.32
C GLN A 138 2.95 -5.32 10.71
N GLU A 139 3.48 -6.42 11.24
CA GLU A 139 4.62 -7.09 10.66
C GLU A 139 4.18 -7.89 9.42
N ILE A 140 4.89 -7.67 8.32
CA ILE A 140 4.77 -8.46 7.08
C ILE A 140 5.93 -9.45 7.08
N LEU A 141 5.62 -10.74 6.92
CA LEU A 141 6.59 -11.83 6.80
C LEU A 141 6.44 -12.52 5.45
N VAL A 142 7.55 -12.85 4.83
CA VAL A 142 7.60 -13.75 3.68
C VAL A 142 8.42 -14.96 4.09
N SER A 143 7.81 -16.15 4.01
CA SER A 143 8.39 -17.40 4.50
C SER A 143 8.27 -18.51 3.48
N SER A 144 9.15 -19.50 3.60
CA SER A 144 9.11 -20.74 2.84
C SER A 144 9.39 -21.91 3.76
N SER A 145 8.56 -22.94 3.69
CA SER A 145 8.67 -24.15 4.52
C SER A 145 8.79 -23.84 6.03
N GLY A 146 8.04 -22.82 6.48
CA GLY A 146 8.02 -22.38 7.88
C GLY A 146 9.22 -21.51 8.31
N ASN A 147 10.18 -21.24 7.42
CA ASN A 147 11.30 -20.36 7.71
C ASN A 147 11.02 -18.95 7.18
N THR A 148 11.13 -17.94 8.05
CA THR A 148 11.05 -16.53 7.64
C THR A 148 12.28 -16.16 6.84
N LEU A 149 12.07 -15.57 5.67
CA LEU A 149 13.12 -15.11 4.75
C LEU A 149 13.22 -13.59 4.73
N PHE A 150 12.07 -12.90 4.80
CA PHE A 150 12.00 -11.44 4.81
C PHE A 150 10.96 -10.99 5.82
N SER A 151 11.22 -9.88 6.50
CA SER A 151 10.27 -9.30 7.45
C SER A 151 10.38 -7.79 7.51
N ARG A 152 9.25 -7.13 7.78
CA ARG A 152 9.20 -5.71 8.13
C ARG A 152 7.87 -5.34 8.74
N THR A 153 7.88 -4.48 9.75
CA THR A 153 6.69 -3.76 10.17
C THR A 153 6.52 -2.54 9.26
N LEU A 154 5.38 -2.46 8.57
CA LEU A 154 5.08 -1.33 7.71
C LEU A 154 4.61 -0.15 8.55
N THR A 155 5.36 0.94 8.51
CA THR A 155 5.07 2.15 9.29
C THR A 155 4.87 3.35 8.38
N ASN A 156 3.98 4.25 8.79
CA ASN A 156 3.91 5.56 8.19
C ASN A 156 5.19 6.35 8.57
N PRO A 157 5.86 7.00 7.61
CA PRO A 157 7.04 7.83 7.87
C PRO A 157 6.74 9.03 8.75
#